data_515399ae3dd2538c7057fb20c399c280
#
_entry.id   515399ae3dd2538c7057fb20c399c280
#
_cell.length_a   1.000
_cell.length_b   1.000
_cell.length_c   1.000
_cell.angle_alpha   90.00
_cell.angle_beta   90.00
_cell.angle_gamma   90.00
#
_symmetry.space_group_name_H-M   'P 1'
#
loop_
_entity.id
_entity.type
_entity.pdbx_description
1 polymer ?
#
loop_
_entity_poly.entity_id
_entity_poly.type
_entity_poly.pdbx_seq_one_letter_code
_entity_poly.pdbx_strand_id
1 'polypeptide(L)'
;MNPVTRLAAFLLVAALDAPALAGSDQWYGMSLAGSPAGWSHMVDRVEGDARTTMNETAFRISRAGVEVSMTVQVEWVESRDGTPRSMTSRQDMGVQQMTTLWTFEEDSIRIVTEQDGRRNETTVPAPSIPWFAPGALQDAFKESAQAGNDTVVLTTLSPDFGPEPVTMTYNRIGSEEILVEGRPQTASVWSMQMDKLPFPSISKYGPDWTLLSTEMKAPFGQIDMTLSTREQAMAALEGKSPELMLNLMIEPDRPIPNWLHARNGRFRLRAKDGAMPDLPSVGYQRVEPTDEAGAVIQTMNLDSPSKASQEEIADPQYRSGSGMIDPGDKAIRDLVDRALVDVGTDVGERAEALRSFVHRWISIKNYRTAFASASETARNRTGDCSEHGVLLAAMLRVDGIPARVATGLVYFNPETAQGEGVYGWHMWTQAIVDGHWIDLDATLPVAYTVGHVLVDTSSLADDTGVGDQYNMLALIGNMEIDVLEVDAK
;
A
#
# COMPACT_ATOMS: atom_id res chain seq x y z
N MET A 1 2.81 -5.18 3.02
CA MET A 1 3.53 -4.25 2.12
C MET A 1 4.15 -3.14 2.96
N ASN A 2 5.46 -2.88 2.84
CA ASN A 2 6.14 -1.75 3.51
C ASN A 2 5.46 -0.43 3.11
N PRO A 3 5.27 0.58 3.99
CA PRO A 3 4.66 1.86 3.65
C PRO A 3 5.23 2.50 2.38
N VAL A 4 6.53 2.38 2.15
CA VAL A 4 7.17 2.90 0.92
C VAL A 4 6.83 2.09 -0.32
N THR A 5 6.70 0.77 -0.21
CA THR A 5 6.29 -0.08 -1.35
C THR A 5 4.81 0.16 -1.69
N ARG A 6 4.02 0.49 -0.69
CA ARG A 6 2.61 0.87 -0.86
C ARG A 6 2.46 2.24 -1.48
N LEU A 7 3.32 3.19 -1.09
CA LEU A 7 3.41 4.47 -1.78
C LEU A 7 3.82 4.28 -3.24
N ALA A 8 4.67 3.30 -3.51
CA ALA A 8 5.05 2.94 -4.86
C ALA A 8 3.88 2.33 -5.66
N ALA A 9 3.10 1.40 -5.07
CA ALA A 9 1.87 0.91 -5.68
C ALA A 9 0.86 2.05 -5.91
N PHE A 10 0.78 2.99 -4.96
CA PHE A 10 -0.03 4.20 -5.10
C PHE A 10 0.42 5.10 -6.26
N LEU A 11 1.72 5.31 -6.43
CA LEU A 11 2.27 6.01 -7.60
C LEU A 11 1.89 5.31 -8.92
N LEU A 12 1.78 4.00 -8.88
CA LEU A 12 1.36 3.17 -10.02
C LEU A 12 -0.13 3.31 -10.30
N VAL A 13 -0.97 3.32 -9.28
CA VAL A 13 -2.43 3.56 -9.42
C VAL A 13 -2.68 4.92 -10.05
N ALA A 14 -1.96 5.96 -9.63
CA ALA A 14 -2.08 7.29 -10.23
C ALA A 14 -1.76 7.31 -11.74
N ALA A 15 -0.88 6.42 -12.19
CA ALA A 15 -0.55 6.27 -13.61
C ALA A 15 -1.55 5.41 -14.39
N LEU A 16 -2.29 4.50 -13.69
CA LEU A 16 -3.30 3.62 -14.31
C LEU A 16 -4.61 4.33 -14.66
N ASP A 17 -4.88 5.48 -14.05
CA ASP A 17 -6.13 6.22 -14.23
C ASP A 17 -6.28 6.92 -15.59
N ALA A 18 -5.24 6.88 -16.40
CA ALA A 18 -5.26 7.49 -17.70
C ALA A 18 -5.61 6.46 -18.77
N PRO A 19 -6.77 6.61 -19.44
CA PRO A 19 -7.14 5.73 -20.52
C PRO A 19 -6.22 5.94 -21.74
N ALA A 20 -5.59 4.87 -22.25
CA ALA A 20 -4.87 4.88 -23.52
C ALA A 20 -5.86 4.82 -24.70
N LEU A 21 -5.66 5.59 -25.77
CA LEU A 21 -6.53 5.55 -26.96
C LEU A 21 -6.45 4.20 -27.69
N ALA A 22 -7.58 3.71 -28.17
CA ALA A 22 -7.62 2.49 -28.98
C ALA A 22 -6.61 2.54 -30.13
N GLY A 23 -5.73 1.53 -30.19
CA GLY A 23 -4.64 1.47 -31.18
C GLY A 23 -3.44 2.36 -30.85
N SER A 24 -3.27 2.79 -29.60
CA SER A 24 -2.18 3.66 -29.16
C SER A 24 -0.99 2.89 -28.56
N ASP A 25 0.17 3.52 -28.65
CA ASP A 25 1.44 3.10 -28.04
C ASP A 25 2.11 4.38 -27.53
N GLN A 26 2.01 4.67 -26.22
CA GLN A 26 2.34 5.97 -25.65
C GLN A 26 3.30 5.83 -24.46
N TRP A 27 4.28 6.73 -24.40
CA TRP A 27 5.28 6.79 -23.34
C TRP A 27 5.13 8.08 -22.54
N TYR A 28 5.31 7.96 -21.25
CA TYR A 28 5.19 9.08 -20.30
C TYR A 28 6.41 9.12 -19.38
N GLY A 29 6.99 10.30 -19.21
CA GLY A 29 7.94 10.55 -18.15
C GLY A 29 7.21 10.84 -16.85
N MET A 30 7.74 10.33 -15.74
CA MET A 30 7.17 10.52 -14.40
C MET A 30 8.12 11.29 -13.51
N SER A 31 7.57 12.18 -12.67
CA SER A 31 8.33 12.88 -11.63
C SER A 31 7.61 12.78 -10.28
N LEU A 32 8.39 12.86 -9.20
CA LEU A 32 7.92 12.98 -7.83
C LEU A 32 8.57 14.20 -7.18
N ALA A 33 7.75 15.10 -6.65
CA ALA A 33 8.21 16.36 -6.06
C ALA A 33 9.20 17.13 -6.97
N GLY A 34 8.91 17.15 -8.29
CA GLY A 34 9.71 17.80 -9.31
C GLY A 34 11.01 17.08 -9.70
N SER A 35 11.33 15.94 -9.11
CA SER A 35 12.47 15.11 -9.47
C SER A 35 12.05 13.94 -10.38
N PRO A 36 12.78 13.67 -11.48
CA PRO A 36 12.49 12.49 -12.30
C PRO A 36 12.49 11.21 -11.46
N ALA A 37 11.45 10.40 -11.60
CA ALA A 37 11.23 9.23 -10.78
C ALA A 37 11.02 7.95 -11.59
N GLY A 38 10.59 8.05 -12.87
CA GLY A 38 10.27 6.87 -13.64
C GLY A 38 9.61 7.15 -15.00
N TRP A 39 8.99 6.13 -15.53
CA TRP A 39 8.23 6.20 -16.77
C TRP A 39 7.01 5.27 -16.74
N SER A 40 6.04 5.55 -17.59
CA SER A 40 4.92 4.67 -17.87
C SER A 40 4.79 4.46 -19.39
N HIS A 41 4.48 3.24 -19.79
CA HIS A 41 4.21 2.84 -21.18
C HIS A 41 2.81 2.25 -21.27
N MET A 42 1.96 2.91 -22.02
CA MET A 42 0.56 2.54 -22.20
C MET A 42 0.31 2.06 -23.63
N VAL A 43 -0.28 0.89 -23.75
CA VAL A 43 -0.60 0.28 -25.05
C VAL A 43 -2.04 -0.16 -25.06
N ASP A 44 -2.73 0.15 -26.16
CA ASP A 44 -4.07 -0.37 -26.44
C ASP A 44 -4.07 -0.96 -27.87
N ARG A 45 -4.37 -2.24 -27.99
CA ARG A 45 -4.36 -2.99 -29.24
C ARG A 45 -5.66 -3.74 -29.44
N VAL A 46 -6.17 -3.72 -30.67
CA VAL A 46 -7.34 -4.49 -31.07
C VAL A 46 -6.94 -5.49 -32.14
N GLU A 47 -7.07 -6.78 -31.84
CA GLU A 47 -6.78 -7.89 -32.74
C GLU A 47 -7.98 -8.84 -32.81
N GLY A 48 -8.63 -8.88 -33.96
CA GLY A 48 -9.85 -9.69 -34.14
C GLY A 48 -10.98 -9.24 -33.22
N ASP A 49 -11.40 -10.13 -32.33
CA ASP A 49 -12.44 -9.89 -31.32
C ASP A 49 -11.86 -9.54 -29.94
N ALA A 50 -10.55 -9.48 -29.81
CA ALA A 50 -9.89 -9.13 -28.55
C ALA A 50 -9.36 -7.70 -28.59
N ARG A 51 -9.52 -6.98 -27.47
CA ARG A 51 -8.83 -5.73 -27.14
C ARG A 51 -7.91 -6.00 -25.97
N THR A 52 -6.66 -5.60 -26.08
CA THR A 52 -5.67 -5.71 -25.03
C THR A 52 -5.21 -4.31 -24.64
N THR A 53 -5.42 -3.95 -23.37
CA THR A 53 -4.84 -2.76 -22.78
C THR A 53 -3.72 -3.16 -21.84
N MET A 54 -2.55 -2.55 -21.98
CA MET A 54 -1.39 -2.80 -21.14
C MET A 54 -0.84 -1.47 -20.61
N ASN A 55 -0.55 -1.44 -19.34
CA ASN A 55 0.21 -0.39 -18.70
C ASN A 55 1.43 -1.01 -18.00
N GLU A 56 2.63 -0.55 -18.38
CA GLU A 56 3.88 -0.90 -17.75
C GLU A 56 4.49 0.37 -17.14
N THR A 57 4.71 0.38 -15.85
CA THR A 57 5.32 1.52 -15.15
C THR A 57 6.55 1.06 -14.40
N ALA A 58 7.66 1.77 -14.62
CA ALA A 58 8.89 1.58 -13.87
C ALA A 58 9.24 2.89 -13.16
N PHE A 59 9.63 2.78 -11.89
CA PHE A 59 10.08 3.94 -11.15
C PHE A 59 11.14 3.59 -10.12
N ARG A 60 11.85 4.62 -9.66
CA ARG A 60 12.95 4.50 -8.72
C ARG A 60 12.85 5.59 -7.66
N ILE A 61 13.00 5.18 -6.42
CA ILE A 61 13.00 6.04 -5.24
C ILE A 61 14.21 5.73 -4.36
N SER A 62 14.60 6.68 -3.52
CA SER A 62 15.61 6.49 -2.47
C SER A 62 14.92 6.30 -1.11
N ARG A 63 15.43 5.37 -0.31
CA ARG A 63 14.99 5.05 1.05
C ARG A 63 16.20 5.14 1.98
N ALA A 64 16.36 6.25 2.69
CA ALA A 64 17.53 6.51 3.53
C ALA A 64 18.87 6.28 2.77
N GLY A 65 18.94 6.77 1.53
CA GLY A 65 20.12 6.65 0.67
C GLY A 65 20.26 5.28 -0.05
N VAL A 66 19.30 4.36 0.10
CA VAL A 66 19.25 3.09 -0.64
C VAL A 66 18.26 3.24 -1.79
N GLU A 67 18.73 3.06 -3.01
CA GLU A 67 17.84 3.09 -4.19
C GLU A 67 17.03 1.79 -4.32
N VAL A 68 15.73 1.94 -4.56
CA VAL A 68 14.79 0.86 -4.84
C VAL A 68 14.14 1.12 -6.18
N SER A 69 14.26 0.18 -7.10
CA SER A 69 13.61 0.19 -8.42
C SER A 69 12.46 -0.80 -8.41
N MET A 70 11.37 -0.41 -9.02
CA MET A 70 10.16 -1.22 -9.13
C MET A 70 9.59 -1.13 -10.54
N THR A 71 9.03 -2.24 -11.02
CA THR A 71 8.32 -2.29 -12.29
C THR A 71 7.01 -3.03 -12.07
N VAL A 72 5.92 -2.45 -12.54
CA VAL A 72 4.61 -3.12 -12.56
C VAL A 72 4.05 -3.06 -13.96
N GLN A 73 3.58 -4.20 -14.44
CA GLN A 73 2.87 -4.33 -15.70
C GLN A 73 1.48 -4.89 -15.42
N VAL A 74 0.45 -4.21 -15.90
CA VAL A 74 -0.93 -4.70 -15.85
C VAL A 74 -1.45 -4.81 -17.28
N GLU A 75 -1.92 -5.99 -17.63
CA GLU A 75 -2.49 -6.30 -18.93
C GLU A 75 -3.91 -6.80 -18.77
N TRP A 76 -4.84 -6.17 -19.46
CA TRP A 76 -6.22 -6.59 -19.55
C TRP A 76 -6.54 -7.10 -20.94
N VAL A 77 -7.32 -8.16 -20.99
CA VAL A 77 -7.90 -8.68 -22.22
C VAL A 77 -9.41 -8.66 -22.11
N GLU A 78 -10.07 -7.98 -23.02
CA GLU A 78 -11.52 -7.89 -23.10
C GLU A 78 -11.97 -8.20 -24.55
N SER A 79 -13.23 -8.53 -24.73
CA SER A 79 -13.82 -8.60 -26.07
C SER A 79 -14.15 -7.20 -26.59
N ARG A 80 -14.43 -7.06 -27.86
CA ARG A 80 -14.76 -5.75 -28.48
C ARG A 80 -15.98 -5.06 -27.89
N ASP A 81 -16.89 -5.81 -27.32
CA ASP A 81 -18.08 -5.29 -26.62
C ASP A 81 -17.79 -4.88 -25.17
N GLY A 82 -16.53 -4.96 -24.72
CA GLY A 82 -16.10 -4.57 -23.39
C GLY A 82 -16.24 -5.67 -22.33
N THR A 83 -16.60 -6.92 -22.72
CA THR A 83 -16.67 -8.04 -21.79
C THR A 83 -15.26 -8.45 -21.34
N PRO A 84 -14.93 -8.41 -20.06
CA PRO A 84 -13.60 -8.78 -19.55
C PRO A 84 -13.37 -10.29 -19.69
N ARG A 85 -12.16 -10.68 -20.08
CA ARG A 85 -11.71 -12.09 -20.20
C ARG A 85 -10.67 -12.43 -19.16
N SER A 86 -9.62 -11.61 -19.07
CA SER A 86 -8.55 -11.80 -18.09
C SER A 86 -7.83 -10.49 -17.77
N MET A 87 -7.20 -10.48 -16.62
CA MET A 87 -6.24 -9.46 -16.21
C MET A 87 -4.99 -10.16 -15.69
N THR A 88 -3.81 -9.69 -16.11
CA THR A 88 -2.52 -10.15 -15.59
C THR A 88 -1.76 -8.97 -15.01
N SER A 89 -1.40 -9.04 -13.74
CA SER A 89 -0.48 -8.11 -13.09
C SER A 89 0.85 -8.79 -12.85
N ARG A 90 1.96 -8.17 -13.29
CA ARG A 90 3.33 -8.59 -13.01
C ARG A 90 4.02 -7.48 -12.23
N GLN A 91 4.52 -7.79 -11.06
CA GLN A 91 5.21 -6.84 -10.19
C GLN A 91 6.64 -7.33 -9.95
N ASP A 92 7.61 -6.49 -10.29
CA ASP A 92 9.03 -6.71 -9.98
C ASP A 92 9.45 -5.64 -8.97
N MET A 93 9.75 -6.10 -7.75
CA MET A 93 10.16 -5.26 -6.62
C MET A 93 11.68 -5.36 -6.36
N GLY A 94 12.45 -5.72 -7.39
CA GLY A 94 13.89 -5.86 -7.38
C GLY A 94 14.39 -7.22 -6.90
N VAL A 95 13.97 -7.68 -5.74
CA VAL A 95 14.34 -9.02 -5.20
C VAL A 95 13.18 -10.01 -5.29
N GLN A 96 12.00 -9.54 -5.59
CA GLN A 96 10.78 -10.33 -5.58
C GLN A 96 9.95 -10.05 -6.82
N GLN A 97 9.49 -11.14 -7.44
CA GLN A 97 8.57 -11.09 -8.56
C GLN A 97 7.25 -11.76 -8.19
N MET A 98 6.15 -11.09 -8.46
CA MET A 98 4.81 -11.60 -8.26
C MET A 98 4.02 -11.49 -9.55
N THR A 99 3.31 -12.54 -9.91
CA THR A 99 2.34 -12.54 -11.02
C THR A 99 0.98 -12.90 -10.48
N THR A 100 -0.01 -12.06 -10.76
CA THR A 100 -1.41 -12.31 -10.43
C THR A 100 -2.22 -12.38 -11.72
N LEU A 101 -2.95 -13.47 -11.91
CA LEU A 101 -3.86 -13.68 -13.03
C LEU A 101 -5.30 -13.72 -12.52
N TRP A 102 -6.15 -12.85 -13.05
CA TRP A 102 -7.59 -12.92 -12.89
C TRP A 102 -8.21 -13.50 -14.16
N THR A 103 -9.10 -14.47 -14.00
CA THR A 103 -9.93 -15.00 -15.08
C THR A 103 -11.38 -14.68 -14.73
N PHE A 104 -12.07 -13.98 -15.62
CA PHE A 104 -13.45 -13.58 -15.42
C PHE A 104 -14.38 -14.66 -15.93
N GLU A 105 -15.23 -15.14 -15.06
CA GLU A 105 -16.30 -16.11 -15.32
C GLU A 105 -17.66 -15.42 -15.14
N GLU A 106 -18.77 -16.07 -15.45
CA GLU A 106 -20.10 -15.44 -15.45
C GLU A 106 -20.45 -14.81 -14.09
N ASP A 107 -20.22 -15.53 -12.99
CA ASP A 107 -20.59 -15.09 -11.63
C ASP A 107 -19.39 -15.03 -10.67
N SER A 108 -18.17 -15.19 -11.15
CA SER A 108 -16.99 -15.26 -10.31
C SER A 108 -15.72 -14.75 -10.99
N ILE A 109 -14.74 -14.41 -10.17
CA ILE A 109 -13.38 -14.10 -10.59
C ILE A 109 -12.45 -15.14 -9.95
N ARG A 110 -11.78 -15.91 -10.79
CA ARG A 110 -10.72 -16.81 -10.36
C ARG A 110 -9.39 -16.08 -10.37
N ILE A 111 -8.75 -16.03 -9.21
CA ILE A 111 -7.49 -15.33 -8.96
C ILE A 111 -6.40 -16.34 -8.70
N VAL A 112 -5.32 -16.28 -9.48
CA VAL A 112 -4.13 -17.10 -9.32
C VAL A 112 -2.94 -16.20 -9.09
N THR A 113 -2.29 -16.34 -7.93
CA THR A 113 -1.07 -15.60 -7.60
C THR A 113 0.11 -16.56 -7.59
N GLU A 114 1.14 -16.21 -8.35
CA GLU A 114 2.41 -16.93 -8.40
C GLU A 114 3.53 -16.04 -7.86
N GLN A 115 4.24 -16.55 -6.85
CA GLN A 115 5.33 -15.87 -6.18
C GLN A 115 6.35 -16.90 -5.68
N ASP A 116 7.63 -16.71 -5.98
CA ASP A 116 8.73 -17.58 -5.53
C ASP A 116 8.54 -19.08 -5.87
N GLY A 117 7.95 -19.34 -7.04
CA GLY A 117 7.65 -20.71 -7.50
C GLY A 117 6.42 -21.34 -6.79
N ARG A 118 5.69 -20.59 -6.00
CA ARG A 118 4.44 -21.00 -5.37
C ARG A 118 3.28 -20.47 -6.15
N ARG A 119 2.21 -21.23 -6.12
CA ARG A 119 0.94 -20.88 -6.74
C ARG A 119 -0.17 -20.97 -5.71
N ASN A 120 -0.85 -19.85 -5.51
CA ASN A 120 -2.06 -19.79 -4.73
C ASN A 120 -3.25 -19.52 -5.65
N GLU A 121 -4.40 -20.09 -5.34
CA GLU A 121 -5.60 -19.93 -6.15
C GLU A 121 -6.82 -19.71 -5.24
N THR A 122 -7.56 -18.64 -5.52
CA THR A 122 -8.82 -18.33 -4.85
C THR A 122 -9.88 -17.98 -5.88
N THR A 123 -11.14 -18.11 -5.50
CA THR A 123 -12.28 -17.70 -6.33
C THR A 123 -13.20 -16.82 -5.48
N VAL A 124 -13.52 -15.67 -6.00
CA VAL A 124 -14.41 -14.69 -5.35
C VAL A 124 -15.63 -14.42 -6.22
N PRO A 125 -16.78 -14.02 -5.66
CA PRO A 125 -17.93 -13.61 -6.46
C PRO A 125 -17.58 -12.42 -7.35
N ALA A 126 -18.11 -12.40 -8.57
CA ALA A 126 -18.04 -11.21 -9.42
C ALA A 126 -18.83 -10.05 -8.79
N PRO A 127 -18.41 -8.79 -8.97
CA PRO A 127 -19.15 -7.65 -8.47
C PRO A 127 -20.58 -7.62 -8.99
N SER A 128 -21.52 -7.34 -8.10
CA SER A 128 -22.96 -7.26 -8.44
C SER A 128 -23.37 -5.94 -9.09
N ILE A 129 -22.51 -4.92 -9.04
CA ILE A 129 -22.72 -3.63 -9.70
C ILE A 129 -22.06 -3.62 -11.08
N PRO A 130 -22.62 -2.89 -12.06
CA PRO A 130 -21.99 -2.74 -13.37
C PRO A 130 -20.61 -2.08 -13.27
N TRP A 131 -19.65 -2.60 -13.99
CA TRP A 131 -18.29 -2.05 -14.07
C TRP A 131 -17.72 -2.25 -15.48
N PHE A 132 -16.67 -1.54 -15.81
CA PHE A 132 -16.01 -1.57 -17.10
C PHE A 132 -14.58 -2.09 -16.97
N ALA A 133 -14.16 -2.93 -17.89
CA ALA A 133 -12.73 -3.17 -18.13
C ALA A 133 -12.08 -1.88 -18.70
N PRO A 134 -10.74 -1.70 -18.56
CA PRO A 134 -10.10 -0.42 -18.87
C PRO A 134 -10.35 0.12 -20.28
N GLY A 135 -10.39 -0.71 -21.30
CA GLY A 135 -10.67 -0.27 -22.65
C GLY A 135 -12.11 0.23 -22.81
N ALA A 136 -13.09 -0.51 -22.29
CA ALA A 136 -14.49 -0.10 -22.29
C ALA A 136 -14.74 1.14 -21.40
N LEU A 137 -14.03 1.26 -20.26
CA LEU A 137 -14.07 2.44 -19.40
C LEU A 137 -13.67 3.70 -20.17
N GLN A 138 -12.58 3.60 -20.93
CA GLN A 138 -12.08 4.70 -21.75
C GLN A 138 -13.09 5.14 -22.80
N ASP A 139 -13.67 4.19 -23.51
CA ASP A 139 -14.66 4.51 -24.53
C ASP A 139 -15.88 5.17 -23.90
N ALA A 140 -16.38 4.68 -22.77
CA ALA A 140 -17.50 5.26 -22.03
C ALA A 140 -17.20 6.68 -21.53
N PHE A 141 -16.00 6.94 -21.00
CA PHE A 141 -15.56 8.27 -20.61
C PHE A 141 -15.55 9.23 -21.81
N LYS A 142 -14.87 8.85 -22.87
CA LYS A 142 -14.76 9.64 -24.10
C LYS A 142 -16.12 9.94 -24.72
N GLU A 143 -16.99 8.94 -24.85
CA GLU A 143 -18.34 9.10 -25.39
C GLU A 143 -19.17 10.08 -24.55
N SER A 144 -19.16 9.91 -23.22
CA SER A 144 -19.88 10.79 -22.31
C SER A 144 -19.39 12.23 -22.36
N ALA A 145 -18.07 12.43 -22.39
CA ALA A 145 -17.45 13.75 -22.47
C ALA A 145 -17.72 14.43 -23.83
N GLN A 146 -17.72 13.68 -24.92
CA GLN A 146 -18.07 14.18 -26.28
C GLN A 146 -19.56 14.54 -26.38
N ALA A 147 -20.42 13.86 -25.63
CA ALA A 147 -21.85 14.22 -25.51
C ALA A 147 -22.09 15.52 -24.72
N GLY A 148 -21.03 16.13 -24.17
CA GLY A 148 -21.08 17.39 -23.44
C GLY A 148 -21.35 17.23 -21.94
N ASN A 149 -21.20 16.05 -21.38
CA ASN A 149 -21.32 15.85 -19.93
C ASN A 149 -20.07 16.36 -19.21
N ASP A 150 -20.23 17.32 -18.32
CA ASP A 150 -19.15 17.87 -17.52
C ASP A 150 -18.83 17.02 -16.25
N THR A 151 -19.70 16.07 -15.91
CA THR A 151 -19.45 15.06 -14.85
C THR A 151 -19.72 13.67 -15.42
N VAL A 152 -18.76 12.78 -15.24
CA VAL A 152 -18.83 11.37 -15.66
C VAL A 152 -18.47 10.48 -14.47
N VAL A 153 -19.36 9.53 -14.14
CA VAL A 153 -19.12 8.58 -13.05
C VAL A 153 -19.05 7.19 -13.65
N LEU A 154 -17.93 6.52 -13.44
CA LEU A 154 -17.65 5.18 -13.98
C LEU A 154 -17.08 4.28 -12.88
N THR A 155 -17.32 2.99 -13.00
CA THR A 155 -16.80 1.98 -12.06
C THR A 155 -15.94 0.98 -12.81
N THR A 156 -14.81 0.59 -12.22
CA THR A 156 -13.86 -0.39 -12.76
C THR A 156 -13.37 -1.33 -11.67
N LEU A 157 -12.53 -2.29 -12.05
CA LEU A 157 -11.71 -3.07 -11.13
C LEU A 157 -10.24 -2.74 -11.36
N SER A 158 -9.46 -2.72 -10.28
CA SER A 158 -8.02 -2.57 -10.34
C SER A 158 -7.35 -3.64 -9.46
N PRO A 159 -6.28 -4.30 -9.93
CA PRO A 159 -5.55 -5.28 -9.13
C PRO A 159 -4.97 -4.68 -7.85
N ASP A 160 -4.80 -3.37 -7.79
CA ASP A 160 -4.27 -2.67 -6.62
C ASP A 160 -5.26 -2.62 -5.45
N PHE A 161 -6.57 -2.64 -5.74
CA PHE A 161 -7.64 -2.66 -4.74
C PHE A 161 -8.29 -4.04 -4.57
N GLY A 162 -7.74 -5.06 -5.23
CA GLY A 162 -8.37 -6.38 -5.27
C GLY A 162 -9.62 -6.42 -6.16
N PRO A 163 -10.46 -7.47 -6.04
CA PRO A 163 -11.64 -7.66 -6.87
C PRO A 163 -12.84 -6.77 -6.46
N GLU A 164 -12.60 -5.75 -5.66
CA GLU A 164 -13.62 -4.78 -5.28
C GLU A 164 -13.77 -3.66 -6.31
N PRO A 165 -15.02 -3.26 -6.62
CA PRO A 165 -15.26 -2.13 -7.52
C PRO A 165 -14.68 -0.82 -7.01
N VAL A 166 -14.12 -0.04 -7.93
CA VAL A 166 -13.58 1.29 -7.71
C VAL A 166 -14.39 2.28 -8.52
N THR A 167 -14.95 3.28 -7.87
CA THR A 167 -15.74 4.33 -8.53
C THR A 167 -14.88 5.57 -8.78
N MET A 168 -14.84 5.97 -10.04
CA MET A 168 -14.14 7.16 -10.53
C MET A 168 -15.14 8.24 -10.90
N THR A 169 -15.00 9.41 -10.32
CA THR A 169 -15.80 10.61 -10.67
C THR A 169 -14.94 11.61 -11.39
N TYR A 170 -15.20 11.79 -12.67
CA TYR A 170 -14.53 12.78 -13.50
C TYR A 170 -15.37 14.07 -13.56
N ASN A 171 -14.74 15.22 -13.34
CA ASN A 171 -15.37 16.53 -13.48
C ASN A 171 -14.53 17.38 -14.42
N ARG A 172 -15.16 17.93 -15.45
CA ARG A 172 -14.51 18.88 -16.34
C ARG A 172 -14.32 20.21 -15.61
N ILE A 173 -13.07 20.64 -15.49
CA ILE A 173 -12.71 21.86 -14.78
C ILE A 173 -12.30 23.01 -15.71
N GLY A 174 -12.17 22.73 -17.02
CA GLY A 174 -11.89 23.77 -18.00
C GLY A 174 -11.18 23.30 -19.27
N SER A 175 -10.49 24.22 -19.88
CA SER A 175 -9.58 23.97 -21.00
C SER A 175 -8.36 24.89 -20.86
N GLU A 176 -7.23 24.44 -21.38
CA GLU A 176 -5.94 25.13 -21.26
C GLU A 176 -5.15 25.01 -22.58
N GLU A 177 -4.48 26.10 -22.99
CA GLU A 177 -3.52 26.04 -24.10
C GLU A 177 -2.18 25.49 -23.60
N ILE A 178 -1.75 24.37 -24.13
CA ILE A 178 -0.49 23.72 -23.80
C ILE A 178 0.37 23.50 -25.04
N LEU A 179 1.67 23.40 -24.86
CA LEU A 179 2.61 23.09 -25.95
C LEU A 179 2.84 21.57 -26.01
N VAL A 180 2.44 20.96 -27.10
CA VAL A 180 2.75 19.55 -27.42
C VAL A 180 3.73 19.55 -28.58
N GLU A 181 4.92 19.02 -28.40
CA GLU A 181 6.01 19.05 -29.39
C GLU A 181 6.27 20.45 -29.97
N GLY A 182 6.17 21.48 -29.14
CA GLY A 182 6.38 22.87 -29.51
C GLY A 182 5.22 23.53 -30.28
N ARG A 183 4.08 22.87 -30.41
CA ARG A 183 2.86 23.40 -31.06
C ARG A 183 1.79 23.66 -30.02
N PRO A 184 1.11 24.83 -30.03
CA PRO A 184 0.01 25.09 -29.13
C PRO A 184 -1.20 24.17 -29.48
N GLN A 185 -1.77 23.55 -28.46
CA GLN A 185 -2.99 22.75 -28.54
C GLN A 185 -3.90 23.10 -27.38
N THR A 186 -5.21 23.15 -27.62
CA THR A 186 -6.21 23.31 -26.57
C THR A 186 -6.49 21.94 -25.95
N ALA A 187 -6.08 21.75 -24.71
CA ALA A 187 -6.40 20.55 -23.93
C ALA A 187 -7.69 20.74 -23.14
N SER A 188 -8.52 19.72 -23.02
CA SER A 188 -9.59 19.68 -22.04
C SER A 188 -9.03 19.20 -20.70
N VAL A 189 -9.41 19.87 -19.61
CA VAL A 189 -8.88 19.63 -18.26
C VAL A 189 -9.96 19.01 -17.39
N TRP A 190 -9.65 17.87 -16.81
CA TRP A 190 -10.55 17.08 -15.98
C TRP A 190 -9.91 16.77 -14.63
N SER A 191 -10.65 16.94 -13.55
CA SER A 191 -10.29 16.33 -12.27
C SER A 191 -10.94 14.96 -12.18
N MET A 192 -10.22 13.98 -11.64
CA MET A 192 -10.73 12.65 -11.36
C MET A 192 -10.53 12.35 -9.88
N GLN A 193 -11.60 11.93 -9.21
CA GLN A 193 -11.60 11.44 -7.84
C GLN A 193 -11.97 9.96 -7.84
N MET A 194 -11.14 9.15 -7.22
CA MET A 194 -11.39 7.74 -6.97
C MET A 194 -11.87 7.56 -5.53
N ASP A 195 -12.91 6.75 -5.30
CA ASP A 195 -13.48 6.54 -3.95
C ASP A 195 -12.52 5.82 -3.00
N LYS A 196 -11.54 5.10 -3.54
CA LYS A 196 -10.49 4.40 -2.79
C LYS A 196 -9.24 5.23 -2.54
N LEU A 197 -9.14 6.45 -3.06
CA LEU A 197 -7.98 7.34 -2.91
C LEU A 197 -8.40 8.70 -2.34
N PRO A 198 -7.64 9.23 -1.36
CA PRO A 198 -7.98 10.52 -0.75
C PRO A 198 -7.62 11.74 -1.60
N PHE A 199 -6.88 11.56 -2.71
CA PHE A 199 -6.38 12.67 -3.53
C PHE A 199 -6.96 12.62 -4.93
N PRO A 200 -7.48 13.75 -5.47
CA PRO A 200 -7.85 13.83 -6.88
C PRO A 200 -6.61 13.93 -7.77
N SER A 201 -6.72 13.42 -8.98
CA SER A 201 -5.80 13.71 -10.08
C SER A 201 -6.41 14.75 -11.03
N ILE A 202 -5.54 15.48 -11.74
CA ILE A 202 -5.94 16.43 -12.79
C ILE A 202 -5.27 15.97 -14.09
N SER A 203 -6.10 15.61 -15.05
CA SER A 203 -5.68 15.10 -16.36
C SER A 203 -6.00 16.06 -17.48
N LYS A 204 -5.08 16.21 -18.43
CA LYS A 204 -5.22 17.05 -19.61
C LYS A 204 -5.27 16.17 -20.86
N TYR A 205 -6.34 16.28 -21.62
CA TYR A 205 -6.55 15.53 -22.84
C TYR A 205 -6.50 16.42 -24.06
N GLY A 206 -5.78 15.99 -25.10
CA GLY A 206 -5.74 16.64 -26.39
C GLY A 206 -7.07 16.56 -27.16
N PRO A 207 -7.15 17.23 -28.32
CA PRO A 207 -8.36 17.22 -29.16
C PRO A 207 -8.78 15.83 -29.63
N ASP A 208 -7.84 14.90 -29.75
CA ASP A 208 -8.03 13.50 -30.11
C ASP A 208 -8.26 12.58 -28.90
N TRP A 209 -8.34 13.16 -27.67
CA TRP A 209 -8.44 12.46 -26.40
C TRP A 209 -7.15 11.73 -25.96
N THR A 210 -6.02 12.02 -26.61
CA THR A 210 -4.71 11.60 -26.09
C THR A 210 -4.49 12.22 -24.72
N LEU A 211 -4.11 11.44 -23.72
CA LEU A 211 -3.66 11.95 -22.44
C LEU A 211 -2.32 12.68 -22.67
N LEU A 212 -2.26 13.95 -22.31
CA LEU A 212 -1.06 14.78 -22.45
C LEU A 212 -0.29 14.89 -21.15
N SER A 213 -1.01 14.99 -20.04
CA SER A 213 -0.41 14.94 -18.71
C SER A 213 -1.45 14.59 -17.64
N THR A 214 -0.96 14.03 -16.55
CA THR A 214 -1.70 13.89 -15.31
C THR A 214 -0.85 14.43 -14.16
N GLU A 215 -1.48 15.15 -13.23
CA GLU A 215 -0.85 15.59 -11.98
C GLU A 215 -1.71 15.15 -10.80
N MET A 216 -1.04 14.73 -9.71
CA MET A 216 -1.69 14.42 -8.44
C MET A 216 -0.90 15.07 -7.31
N LYS A 217 -1.60 15.82 -6.46
CA LYS A 217 -0.99 16.43 -5.28
C LYS A 217 -1.24 15.56 -4.07
N ALA A 218 -0.21 14.89 -3.61
CA ALA A 218 -0.23 14.14 -2.38
C ALA A 218 0.61 14.86 -1.30
N PRO A 219 0.37 14.64 -0.01
CA PRO A 219 1.11 15.32 1.07
C PRO A 219 2.62 15.04 1.05
N PHE A 220 3.05 13.93 0.46
CA PHE A 220 4.44 13.55 0.30
C PHE A 220 5.10 14.12 -0.98
N GLY A 221 4.37 14.88 -1.78
CA GLY A 221 4.85 15.55 -2.99
C GLY A 221 3.89 15.42 -4.17
N GLN A 222 4.08 16.28 -5.14
CA GLN A 222 3.33 16.21 -6.39
C GLN A 222 3.91 15.10 -7.27
N ILE A 223 3.03 14.30 -7.86
CA ILE A 223 3.32 13.30 -8.86
C ILE A 223 2.86 13.85 -10.20
N ASP A 224 3.75 13.90 -11.16
CA ASP A 224 3.44 14.31 -12.52
C ASP A 224 3.74 13.17 -13.49
N MET A 225 2.89 13.00 -14.47
CA MET A 225 3.09 12.14 -15.63
C MET A 225 2.84 12.96 -16.88
N THR A 226 3.79 12.96 -17.82
CA THR A 226 3.71 13.80 -19.03
C THR A 226 4.08 12.99 -20.26
N LEU A 227 3.27 13.12 -21.31
CA LEU A 227 3.51 12.48 -22.61
C LEU A 227 4.92 12.81 -23.11
N SER A 228 5.65 11.80 -23.54
CA SER A 228 7.07 11.89 -23.88
C SER A 228 7.41 10.93 -25.02
N THR A 229 8.60 11.08 -25.60
CA THR A 229 9.17 9.98 -26.39
C THR A 229 9.67 8.87 -25.47
N ARG A 230 9.84 7.67 -26.00
CA ARG A 230 10.42 6.54 -25.26
C ARG A 230 11.77 6.90 -24.65
N GLU A 231 12.65 7.54 -25.41
CA GLU A 231 13.99 7.92 -25.01
C GLU A 231 13.95 8.91 -23.83
N GLN A 232 13.08 9.93 -23.91
CA GLN A 232 12.92 10.92 -22.84
C GLN A 232 12.33 10.29 -21.58
N ALA A 233 11.31 9.43 -21.72
CA ALA A 233 10.69 8.74 -20.59
C ALA A 233 11.70 7.84 -19.85
N MET A 234 12.47 7.03 -20.60
CA MET A 234 13.48 6.13 -20.00
C MET A 234 14.64 6.89 -19.38
N ALA A 235 15.04 8.06 -19.90
CA ALA A 235 16.08 8.90 -19.31
C ALA A 235 15.73 9.42 -17.90
N ALA A 236 14.45 9.41 -17.50
CA ALA A 236 14.02 9.76 -16.15
C ALA A 236 14.61 8.83 -15.07
N LEU A 237 15.01 7.61 -15.42
CA LEU A 237 15.67 6.69 -14.50
C LEU A 237 17.19 6.87 -14.40
N GLU A 238 17.81 7.71 -15.21
CA GLU A 238 19.27 7.93 -15.20
C GLU A 238 19.73 8.93 -14.12
N GLY A 239 18.79 9.72 -13.57
CA GLY A 239 19.05 10.75 -12.58
C GLY A 239 19.16 10.21 -11.14
N LYS A 240 19.29 11.13 -10.19
CA LYS A 240 19.25 10.84 -8.76
C LYS A 240 17.80 10.58 -8.35
N SER A 241 17.56 9.47 -7.66
CA SER A 241 16.24 9.10 -7.17
C SER A 241 15.72 10.05 -6.09
N PRO A 242 14.44 10.45 -6.10
CA PRO A 242 13.86 11.24 -5.03
C PRO A 242 13.90 10.49 -3.71
N GLU A 243 14.35 11.18 -2.63
CA GLU A 243 14.37 10.62 -1.27
C GLU A 243 12.97 10.70 -0.67
N LEU A 244 12.42 9.55 -0.29
CA LEU A 244 11.06 9.47 0.19
C LEU A 244 10.99 9.28 1.71
N MET A 245 11.80 8.37 2.25
CA MET A 245 11.66 7.93 3.64
C MET A 245 11.94 9.03 4.65
N LEU A 246 13.00 9.82 4.44
CA LEU A 246 13.39 10.88 5.37
C LEU A 246 12.37 12.03 5.39
N ASN A 247 11.73 12.30 4.25
CA ASN A 247 10.72 13.35 4.12
C ASN A 247 9.37 12.97 4.75
N LEU A 248 9.21 11.71 5.18
CA LEU A 248 7.98 11.19 5.80
C LEU A 248 8.09 11.03 7.32
N MET A 249 9.21 11.40 7.92
CA MET A 249 9.36 11.41 9.37
C MET A 249 8.56 12.55 9.98
N ILE A 250 7.99 12.32 11.16
CA ILE A 250 7.17 13.26 11.90
C ILE A 250 7.88 13.59 13.21
N GLU A 251 8.20 14.86 13.41
CA GLU A 251 8.69 15.36 14.69
C GLU A 251 7.49 15.65 15.61
N PRO A 252 7.37 15.00 16.80
CA PRO A 252 6.35 15.38 17.76
C PRO A 252 6.66 16.75 18.39
N ASP A 253 5.67 17.40 19.03
CA ASP A 253 5.85 18.69 19.73
C ASP A 253 6.93 18.65 20.82
N ARG A 254 7.18 17.48 21.38
CA ARG A 254 8.24 17.21 22.36
C ARG A 254 8.64 15.72 22.35
N PRO A 255 9.87 15.40 22.81
CA PRO A 255 10.31 14.01 22.95
C PRO A 255 9.42 13.20 23.91
N ILE A 256 9.24 11.92 23.63
CA ILE A 256 8.55 10.98 24.51
C ILE A 256 9.54 10.49 25.59
N PRO A 257 9.33 10.84 26.87
CA PRO A 257 10.22 10.41 27.94
C PRO A 257 10.10 8.89 28.15
N ASN A 258 11.21 8.22 28.43
CA ASN A 258 11.26 6.78 28.76
C ASN A 258 10.46 5.87 27.82
N TRP A 259 10.36 6.24 26.54
CA TRP A 259 9.46 5.66 25.53
C TRP A 259 9.56 4.13 25.41
N LEU A 260 10.73 3.54 25.68
CA LEU A 260 10.93 2.09 25.64
C LEU A 260 10.27 1.34 26.81
N HIS A 261 10.01 2.01 27.92
CA HIS A 261 9.56 1.37 29.17
C HIS A 261 8.26 1.95 29.74
N ALA A 262 7.83 3.11 29.24
CA ALA A 262 6.53 3.67 29.59
C ALA A 262 5.40 2.71 29.21
N ARG A 263 4.37 2.63 30.04
CA ARG A 263 3.25 1.71 29.83
C ARG A 263 1.97 2.43 29.46
N ASN A 264 1.87 3.71 29.76
CA ASN A 264 0.72 4.54 29.44
C ASN A 264 1.15 5.82 28.73
N GLY A 265 0.38 6.25 27.75
CA GLY A 265 0.59 7.49 27.03
C GLY A 265 -0.70 8.05 26.47
N ARG A 266 -0.78 9.37 26.36
CA ARG A 266 -1.85 10.10 25.66
C ARG A 266 -1.24 11.05 24.67
N PHE A 267 -1.76 11.00 23.45
CA PHE A 267 -1.27 11.79 22.34
C PHE A 267 -2.45 12.44 21.61
N ARG A 268 -2.26 13.64 21.12
CA ARG A 268 -3.19 14.23 20.16
C ARG A 268 -2.62 14.03 18.78
N LEU A 269 -3.40 13.40 17.91
CA LEU A 269 -3.08 13.20 16.51
C LEU A 269 -3.95 14.15 15.69
N ARG A 270 -3.35 14.85 14.73
CA ARG A 270 -4.04 15.84 13.90
C ARG A 270 -3.62 15.70 12.44
N ALA A 271 -4.59 15.73 11.54
CA ALA A 271 -4.32 15.93 10.12
C ALA A 271 -3.97 17.41 9.87
N LYS A 272 -2.91 17.68 9.10
CA LYS A 272 -2.54 19.05 8.67
C LYS A 272 -3.61 19.62 7.76
N ASP A 273 -4.14 18.79 6.87
CA ASP A 273 -5.20 19.12 5.92
C ASP A 273 -6.31 18.08 6.00
N GLY A 274 -7.57 18.53 5.96
CA GLY A 274 -8.74 17.66 5.97
C GLY A 274 -9.11 17.10 7.35
N ALA A 275 -9.84 15.99 7.34
CA ALA A 275 -10.26 15.29 8.55
C ALA A 275 -9.32 14.11 8.87
N MET A 276 -9.18 13.80 10.15
CA MET A 276 -8.57 12.53 10.55
C MET A 276 -9.46 11.38 10.06
N PRO A 277 -8.88 10.35 9.43
CA PRO A 277 -9.62 9.13 9.15
C PRO A 277 -9.94 8.37 10.44
N ASP A 278 -10.87 7.41 10.35
CA ASP A 278 -11.21 6.55 11.48
C ASP A 278 -10.05 5.59 11.78
N LEU A 279 -9.29 5.88 12.84
CA LEU A 279 -8.20 5.04 13.29
C LEU A 279 -8.70 3.87 14.12
N PRO A 280 -8.09 2.67 14.00
CA PRO A 280 -8.49 1.51 14.77
C PRO A 280 -8.33 1.70 16.29
N SER A 281 -9.35 1.32 17.08
CA SER A 281 -9.30 1.22 18.54
C SER A 281 -9.12 -0.23 18.96
N VAL A 282 -7.98 -0.82 18.64
CA VAL A 282 -7.67 -2.25 18.85
C VAL A 282 -6.24 -2.45 19.39
N GLY A 283 -5.94 -3.62 19.91
CA GLY A 283 -4.67 -3.85 20.62
C GLY A 283 -4.61 -3.01 21.88
N TYR A 284 -3.51 -2.34 22.10
CA TYR A 284 -3.29 -1.43 23.22
C TYR A 284 -3.75 0.00 22.97
N GLN A 285 -4.19 0.31 21.74
CA GLN A 285 -4.63 1.63 21.33
C GLN A 285 -6.13 1.82 21.55
N ARG A 286 -6.50 3.04 22.01
CA ARG A 286 -7.86 3.58 21.98
C ARG A 286 -7.81 4.96 21.34
N VAL A 287 -8.78 5.26 20.49
CA VAL A 287 -8.89 6.54 19.79
C VAL A 287 -10.26 7.13 20.06
N GLU A 288 -10.28 8.38 20.47
CA GLU A 288 -11.49 9.14 20.77
C GLU A 288 -11.51 10.44 19.96
N PRO A 289 -12.66 10.84 19.40
CA PRO A 289 -12.80 12.13 18.73
C PRO A 289 -12.58 13.28 19.72
N THR A 290 -12.22 14.45 19.21
CA THR A 290 -12.13 15.70 19.98
C THR A 290 -13.12 16.72 19.41
N ASP A 291 -13.32 17.82 20.17
CA ASP A 291 -14.08 18.99 19.66
C ASP A 291 -13.29 19.78 18.61
N GLU A 292 -12.00 19.52 18.46
CA GLU A 292 -11.13 20.13 17.45
C GLU A 292 -11.28 19.40 16.14
N ALA A 293 -11.70 20.10 15.09
CA ALA A 293 -11.84 19.52 13.75
C ALA A 293 -10.48 18.96 13.25
N GLY A 294 -10.50 17.75 12.71
CA GLY A 294 -9.28 17.09 12.19
C GLY A 294 -8.34 16.55 13.27
N ALA A 295 -8.75 16.46 14.53
CA ALA A 295 -7.95 15.90 15.62
C ALA A 295 -8.64 14.77 16.37
N VAL A 296 -7.84 13.82 16.88
CA VAL A 296 -8.29 12.74 17.77
C VAL A 296 -7.33 12.59 18.95
N ILE A 297 -7.81 12.02 20.05
CA ILE A 297 -6.95 11.60 21.17
C ILE A 297 -6.69 10.11 21.07
N GLN A 298 -5.42 9.78 20.95
CA GLN A 298 -4.94 8.41 21.14
C GLN A 298 -4.54 8.19 22.58
N THR A 299 -5.05 7.13 23.18
CA THR A 299 -4.63 6.64 24.50
C THR A 299 -3.99 5.26 24.33
N MET A 300 -2.77 5.11 24.81
CA MET A 300 -2.02 3.86 24.86
C MET A 300 -1.99 3.32 26.29
N ASN A 301 -2.37 2.05 26.45
CA ASN A 301 -2.28 1.35 27.73
C ASN A 301 -1.82 -0.10 27.50
N LEU A 302 -0.53 -0.35 27.76
CA LEU A 302 0.10 -1.65 27.52
C LEU A 302 -0.30 -2.73 28.55
N ASP A 303 -1.12 -2.38 29.53
CA ASP A 303 -1.67 -3.32 30.52
C ASP A 303 -3.15 -3.70 30.21
N SER A 304 -3.75 -3.11 29.17
CA SER A 304 -5.17 -3.28 28.86
C SER A 304 -5.43 -3.48 27.37
N PRO A 305 -5.07 -4.64 26.81
CA PRO A 305 -5.34 -4.94 25.41
C PRO A 305 -6.86 -5.09 25.14
N SER A 306 -7.29 -4.83 23.90
CA SER A 306 -8.68 -4.99 23.49
C SER A 306 -9.09 -6.46 23.37
N LYS A 307 -10.34 -6.75 23.71
CA LYS A 307 -10.91 -8.07 23.44
C LYS A 307 -11.14 -8.24 21.94
N ALA A 308 -10.79 -9.41 21.43
CA ALA A 308 -11.21 -9.86 20.11
C ALA A 308 -12.67 -10.34 20.16
N SER A 309 -13.43 -10.08 19.11
CA SER A 309 -14.77 -10.63 18.96
C SER A 309 -14.72 -12.14 18.66
N GLN A 310 -15.84 -12.84 18.86
CA GLN A 310 -15.92 -14.25 18.51
C GLN A 310 -15.78 -14.49 17.00
N GLU A 311 -16.22 -13.53 16.20
CA GLU A 311 -16.07 -13.54 14.75
C GLU A 311 -14.60 -13.44 14.36
N GLU A 312 -13.85 -12.49 14.91
CA GLU A 312 -12.40 -12.35 14.67
C GLU A 312 -11.61 -13.59 15.14
N ILE A 313 -11.95 -14.17 16.30
CA ILE A 313 -11.31 -15.39 16.78
C ILE A 313 -11.52 -16.57 15.82
N ALA A 314 -12.70 -16.67 15.24
CA ALA A 314 -13.09 -17.76 14.35
C ALA A 314 -12.67 -17.54 12.89
N ASP A 315 -12.32 -16.32 12.52
CA ASP A 315 -12.05 -15.92 11.14
C ASP A 315 -10.81 -16.65 10.59
N PRO A 316 -10.98 -17.44 9.52
CA PRO A 316 -9.89 -18.20 8.93
C PRO A 316 -8.80 -17.31 8.32
N GLN A 317 -9.09 -16.07 7.93
CA GLN A 317 -8.11 -15.16 7.34
C GLN A 317 -6.89 -14.92 8.23
N TYR A 318 -7.07 -14.97 9.56
CA TYR A 318 -5.97 -14.77 10.52
C TYR A 318 -5.14 -16.05 10.78
N ARG A 319 -5.49 -17.18 10.15
CA ARG A 319 -4.78 -18.47 10.25
C ARG A 319 -4.35 -19.02 8.90
N SER A 320 -5.02 -18.61 7.84
CA SER A 320 -4.77 -19.08 6.48
C SER A 320 -3.43 -18.57 5.94
N GLY A 321 -2.92 -19.24 4.93
CA GLY A 321 -1.80 -18.78 4.13
C GLY A 321 -2.21 -17.82 3.03
N SER A 322 -1.21 -17.13 2.50
CA SER A 322 -1.28 -16.27 1.31
C SER A 322 0.08 -16.29 0.60
N GLY A 323 0.21 -15.60 -0.52
CA GLY A 323 1.50 -15.41 -1.19
C GLY A 323 2.58 -14.82 -0.29
N MET A 324 2.19 -13.95 0.64
CA MET A 324 3.10 -13.30 1.60
C MET A 324 3.34 -14.14 2.86
N ILE A 325 2.35 -14.88 3.30
CA ILE A 325 2.37 -15.68 4.53
C ILE A 325 2.05 -17.12 4.18
N ASP A 326 3.03 -18.02 4.25
CA ASP A 326 2.82 -19.44 4.02
C ASP A 326 3.11 -20.29 5.26
N PRO A 327 2.08 -20.60 6.08
CA PRO A 327 2.24 -21.49 7.23
C PRO A 327 2.62 -22.93 6.82
N GLY A 328 2.42 -23.28 5.54
CA GLY A 328 2.80 -24.55 4.96
C GLY A 328 4.31 -24.70 4.67
N ASP A 329 5.07 -23.60 4.65
CA ASP A 329 6.49 -23.64 4.32
C ASP A 329 7.31 -24.35 5.40
N LYS A 330 8.09 -25.33 4.96
CA LYS A 330 8.98 -26.09 5.86
C LYS A 330 10.00 -25.18 6.58
N ALA A 331 10.54 -24.17 5.90
CA ALA A 331 11.52 -23.27 6.53
C ALA A 331 10.89 -22.50 7.70
N ILE A 332 9.65 -22.04 7.57
CA ILE A 332 8.95 -21.34 8.65
C ILE A 332 8.64 -22.28 9.81
N ARG A 333 8.14 -23.52 9.51
CA ARG A 333 7.90 -24.54 10.55
C ARG A 333 9.16 -24.91 11.32
N ASP A 334 10.28 -25.11 10.62
CA ASP A 334 11.57 -25.41 11.26
C ASP A 334 12.02 -24.25 12.19
N LEU A 335 11.67 -22.98 11.87
CA LEU A 335 11.95 -21.84 12.74
C LEU A 335 11.05 -21.84 13.98
N VAL A 336 9.76 -22.18 13.84
CA VAL A 336 8.81 -22.30 14.97
C VAL A 336 9.30 -23.39 15.92
N ASP A 337 9.63 -24.59 15.41
CA ASP A 337 10.15 -25.69 16.23
C ASP A 337 11.40 -25.26 17.01
N ARG A 338 12.29 -24.50 16.39
CA ARG A 338 13.51 -23.97 17.03
C ARG A 338 13.23 -22.88 18.06
N ALA A 339 12.27 -22.00 17.78
CA ALA A 339 11.93 -20.89 18.65
C ALA A 339 11.24 -21.35 19.94
N LEU A 340 10.51 -22.46 19.86
CA LEU A 340 9.68 -22.99 20.95
C LEU A 340 10.29 -24.17 21.70
N VAL A 341 11.57 -24.49 21.45
CA VAL A 341 12.32 -25.45 22.27
C VAL A 341 12.30 -24.97 23.73
N ASP A 342 11.88 -25.84 24.65
CA ASP A 342 11.75 -25.58 26.08
C ASP A 342 10.75 -24.45 26.48
N VAL A 343 9.89 -23.98 25.55
CA VAL A 343 8.79 -23.06 25.86
C VAL A 343 7.54 -23.85 26.21
N GLY A 344 6.86 -23.44 27.29
CA GLY A 344 5.63 -24.08 27.75
C GLY A 344 4.45 -23.95 26.79
N THR A 345 3.27 -24.29 27.26
CA THR A 345 2.01 -24.25 26.49
C THR A 345 1.24 -22.94 26.64
N ASP A 346 1.72 -22.01 27.45
CA ASP A 346 1.11 -20.69 27.61
C ASP A 346 1.21 -19.92 26.29
N VAL A 347 0.07 -19.45 25.79
CA VAL A 347 0.00 -18.81 24.45
C VAL A 347 0.75 -17.50 24.42
N GLY A 348 0.71 -16.72 25.50
CA GLY A 348 1.44 -15.45 25.60
C GLY A 348 2.96 -15.64 25.63
N GLU A 349 3.45 -16.63 26.40
CA GLU A 349 4.87 -16.98 26.42
C GLU A 349 5.36 -17.46 25.07
N ARG A 350 4.56 -18.25 24.34
CA ARG A 350 4.87 -18.73 23.01
C ARG A 350 4.92 -17.59 21.99
N ALA A 351 3.94 -16.69 22.03
CA ALA A 351 3.91 -15.52 21.15
C ALA A 351 5.15 -14.61 21.34
N GLU A 352 5.54 -14.36 22.60
CA GLU A 352 6.75 -13.58 22.91
C GLU A 352 8.04 -14.31 22.54
N ALA A 353 8.11 -15.63 22.70
CA ALA A 353 9.24 -16.43 22.28
C ALA A 353 9.45 -16.35 20.76
N LEU A 354 8.34 -16.43 19.99
CA LEU A 354 8.35 -16.28 18.53
C LEU A 354 8.81 -14.88 18.12
N ARG A 355 8.24 -13.82 18.75
CA ARG A 355 8.65 -12.44 18.50
C ARG A 355 10.14 -12.23 18.76
N SER A 356 10.61 -12.65 19.91
CA SER A 356 12.01 -12.52 20.32
C SER A 356 12.95 -13.34 19.43
N PHE A 357 12.48 -14.49 18.94
CA PHE A 357 13.24 -15.29 17.98
C PHE A 357 13.38 -14.55 16.65
N VAL A 358 12.30 -14.01 16.07
CA VAL A 358 12.32 -13.24 14.80
C VAL A 358 13.25 -12.04 14.92
N HIS A 359 13.18 -11.29 16.05
CA HIS A 359 14.08 -10.16 16.31
C HIS A 359 15.57 -10.54 16.17
N ARG A 360 15.97 -11.73 16.66
CA ARG A 360 17.34 -12.22 16.57
C ARG A 360 17.64 -12.91 15.25
N TRP A 361 16.63 -13.51 14.59
CA TRP A 361 16.81 -14.26 13.35
C TRP A 361 17.15 -13.35 12.19
N ILE A 362 16.45 -12.24 12.04
CA ILE A 362 16.73 -11.24 11.01
C ILE A 362 17.93 -10.40 11.45
N SER A 363 19.11 -10.84 11.01
CA SER A 363 20.39 -10.28 11.46
C SER A 363 20.93 -9.17 10.54
N ILE A 364 20.47 -9.10 9.29
CA ILE A 364 20.86 -8.09 8.33
C ILE A 364 19.67 -7.13 8.14
N LYS A 365 19.71 -6.01 8.88
CA LYS A 365 18.70 -4.96 8.81
C LYS A 365 19.09 -3.97 7.71
N ASN A 366 18.38 -3.99 6.59
CA ASN A 366 18.61 -3.06 5.49
C ASN A 366 17.29 -2.70 4.79
N TYR A 367 17.31 -1.62 4.02
CA TYR A 367 16.17 -1.11 3.28
C TYR A 367 16.15 -1.54 1.81
N ARG A 368 16.96 -2.53 1.42
CA ARG A 368 17.08 -2.99 0.03
C ARG A 368 15.94 -3.90 -0.39
N THR A 369 15.35 -4.60 0.57
CA THR A 369 14.25 -5.51 0.31
C THR A 369 12.96 -4.72 0.28
N ALA A 370 12.29 -4.75 -0.85
CA ALA A 370 10.97 -4.17 -0.97
C ALA A 370 9.91 -5.25 -0.70
N PHE A 371 9.70 -5.61 0.56
CA PHE A 371 8.64 -6.51 1.00
C PHE A 371 8.82 -7.99 0.60
N ALA A 372 9.77 -8.68 1.21
CA ALA A 372 9.92 -10.12 1.04
C ALA A 372 8.79 -10.90 1.73
N SER A 373 8.45 -12.07 1.18
CA SER A 373 7.55 -13.01 1.83
C SER A 373 8.17 -13.57 3.13
N ALA A 374 7.31 -14.12 4.01
CA ALA A 374 7.77 -14.80 5.21
C ALA A 374 8.78 -15.91 4.89
N SER A 375 8.56 -16.61 3.79
CA SER A 375 9.40 -17.72 3.34
C SER A 375 10.78 -17.28 2.88
N GLU A 376 10.87 -16.18 2.15
CA GLU A 376 12.16 -15.59 1.76
C GLU A 376 12.89 -15.04 2.96
N THR A 377 12.20 -14.31 3.83
CA THR A 377 12.76 -13.78 5.07
C THR A 377 13.30 -14.88 5.98
N ALA A 378 12.58 -16.00 6.09
CA ALA A 378 13.02 -17.17 6.85
C ALA A 378 14.36 -17.73 6.34
N ARG A 379 14.58 -17.71 5.01
CA ARG A 379 15.81 -18.22 4.37
C ARG A 379 16.94 -17.20 4.36
N ASN A 380 16.64 -15.95 4.01
CA ASN A 380 17.65 -14.93 3.72
C ASN A 380 18.10 -14.16 4.97
N ARG A 381 17.30 -14.15 6.05
CA ARG A 381 17.59 -13.48 7.32
C ARG A 381 17.85 -11.97 7.17
N THR A 382 17.25 -11.39 6.17
CA THR A 382 17.44 -10.00 5.76
C THR A 382 16.09 -9.30 5.68
N GLY A 383 16.01 -8.06 6.13
CA GLY A 383 14.78 -7.26 6.01
C GLY A 383 14.72 -6.09 6.96
N ASP A 384 13.67 -5.31 6.80
CA ASP A 384 13.29 -4.19 7.66
C ASP A 384 12.05 -4.53 8.52
N CYS A 385 11.26 -3.55 8.92
CA CYS A 385 10.08 -3.76 9.74
C CYS A 385 9.03 -4.67 9.06
N SER A 386 8.89 -4.61 7.75
CA SER A 386 7.91 -5.41 7.03
C SER A 386 8.24 -6.90 7.09
N GLU A 387 9.50 -7.27 6.84
CA GLU A 387 9.93 -8.66 6.92
C GLU A 387 9.83 -9.23 8.33
N HIS A 388 10.11 -8.41 9.37
CA HIS A 388 9.90 -8.81 10.76
C HIS A 388 8.42 -9.08 11.04
N GLY A 389 7.53 -8.18 10.61
CA GLY A 389 6.08 -8.32 10.81
C GLY A 389 5.51 -9.53 10.09
N VAL A 390 5.85 -9.71 8.81
CA VAL A 390 5.34 -10.81 7.98
C VAL A 390 5.85 -12.16 8.47
N LEU A 391 7.15 -12.28 8.81
CA LEU A 391 7.71 -13.54 9.33
C LEU A 391 7.10 -13.89 10.68
N LEU A 392 6.93 -12.92 11.58
CA LEU A 392 6.30 -13.17 12.88
C LEU A 392 4.84 -13.62 12.72
N ALA A 393 4.06 -12.96 11.86
CA ALA A 393 2.68 -13.35 11.57
C ALA A 393 2.61 -14.78 11.02
N ALA A 394 3.51 -15.17 10.12
CA ALA A 394 3.59 -16.52 9.61
C ALA A 394 3.92 -17.56 10.69
N MET A 395 4.91 -17.27 11.54
CA MET A 395 5.29 -18.18 12.63
C MET A 395 4.18 -18.34 13.67
N LEU A 396 3.44 -17.27 14.01
CA LEU A 396 2.27 -17.32 14.88
C LEU A 396 1.16 -18.19 14.26
N ARG A 397 0.87 -18.03 12.97
CA ARG A 397 -0.12 -18.86 12.25
C ARG A 397 0.27 -20.34 12.21
N VAL A 398 1.56 -20.66 12.04
CA VAL A 398 2.08 -22.04 12.14
C VAL A 398 1.79 -22.63 13.52
N ASP A 399 1.94 -21.82 14.57
CA ASP A 399 1.68 -22.24 15.97
C ASP A 399 0.18 -22.25 16.33
N GLY A 400 -0.70 -21.93 15.37
CA GLY A 400 -2.16 -21.88 15.55
C GLY A 400 -2.66 -20.60 16.19
N ILE A 401 -1.81 -19.60 16.43
CA ILE A 401 -2.17 -18.31 16.99
C ILE A 401 -2.67 -17.40 15.87
N PRO A 402 -3.91 -16.88 15.91
CA PRO A 402 -4.40 -15.95 14.90
C PRO A 402 -3.56 -14.69 14.88
N ALA A 403 -3.12 -14.28 13.69
CA ALA A 403 -2.25 -13.11 13.55
C ALA A 403 -2.52 -12.35 12.26
N ARG A 404 -2.26 -11.04 12.32
CA ARG A 404 -2.30 -10.10 11.20
C ARG A 404 -1.13 -9.12 11.29
N VAL A 405 -0.84 -8.39 10.23
CA VAL A 405 0.08 -7.26 10.30
C VAL A 405 -0.67 -5.99 10.66
N ALA A 406 0.02 -5.09 11.32
CA ALA A 406 -0.42 -3.75 11.66
C ALA A 406 0.53 -2.74 11.03
N THR A 407 0.00 -1.64 10.55
CA THR A 407 0.76 -0.55 9.93
C THR A 407 0.44 0.77 10.62
N GLY A 408 1.45 1.61 10.78
CA GLY A 408 1.30 2.90 11.40
C GLY A 408 2.63 3.59 11.63
N LEU A 409 2.76 4.28 12.73
CA LEU A 409 3.97 5.00 13.11
C LEU A 409 4.59 4.38 14.36
N VAL A 410 5.92 4.48 14.46
CA VAL A 410 6.65 4.19 15.69
C VAL A 410 7.60 5.33 16.02
N TYR A 411 7.61 5.74 17.28
CA TYR A 411 8.59 6.68 17.80
C TYR A 411 9.93 5.98 18.02
N PHE A 412 10.99 6.59 17.56
CA PHE A 412 12.36 6.15 17.82
C PHE A 412 13.29 7.36 17.91
N ASN A 413 14.44 7.16 18.54
CA ASN A 413 15.45 8.19 18.62
C ASN A 413 16.68 7.80 17.79
N PRO A 414 16.79 8.27 16.54
CA PRO A 414 17.95 8.00 15.71
C PRO A 414 19.18 8.73 16.28
N GLU A 415 20.35 8.11 16.22
CA GLU A 415 21.62 8.69 16.67
C GLU A 415 21.92 10.06 16.00
N THR A 416 21.32 10.31 14.83
CA THR A 416 21.47 11.53 14.03
C THR A 416 20.55 12.68 14.46
N ALA A 417 19.53 12.42 15.31
CA ALA A 417 18.50 13.40 15.68
C ALA A 417 18.86 14.29 16.88
N GLN A 418 20.15 14.47 17.21
CA GLN A 418 20.61 15.33 18.31
C GLN A 418 19.85 15.19 19.64
N GLY A 419 19.30 14.00 19.91
CA GLY A 419 18.52 13.70 21.11
C GLY A 419 17.02 13.94 21.01
N GLU A 420 16.51 14.41 19.88
CA GLU A 420 15.08 14.54 19.57
C GLU A 420 14.63 13.30 18.81
N GLY A 421 13.66 12.56 19.37
CA GLY A 421 13.11 11.40 18.68
C GLY A 421 12.08 11.82 17.63
N VAL A 422 11.84 10.92 16.67
CA VAL A 422 10.92 11.14 15.56
C VAL A 422 10.00 9.93 15.39
N TYR A 423 8.86 10.13 14.77
CA TYR A 423 8.02 9.04 14.30
C TYR A 423 8.37 8.69 12.86
N GLY A 424 8.49 7.39 12.59
CA GLY A 424 8.62 6.85 11.24
C GLY A 424 7.52 5.86 10.95
N TRP A 425 7.16 5.73 9.67
CA TRP A 425 6.21 4.72 9.21
C TRP A 425 6.78 3.32 9.45
N HIS A 426 5.94 2.44 10.00
CA HIS A 426 6.36 1.19 10.58
C HIS A 426 5.31 0.09 10.38
N MET A 427 5.78 -1.17 10.44
CA MET A 427 4.94 -2.35 10.42
C MET A 427 5.32 -3.29 11.56
N TRP A 428 4.32 -3.87 12.22
CA TRP A 428 4.47 -4.87 13.26
C TRP A 428 3.39 -5.95 13.14
N THR A 429 3.26 -6.80 14.13
CA THR A 429 2.28 -7.90 14.13
C THR A 429 1.28 -7.71 15.26
N GLN A 430 0.01 -8.00 15.01
CA GLN A 430 -1.00 -8.22 16.03
C GLN A 430 -1.39 -9.69 16.07
N ALA A 431 -1.61 -10.22 17.29
CA ALA A 431 -2.02 -11.59 17.52
C ALA A 431 -3.18 -11.66 18.51
N ILE A 432 -4.03 -12.69 18.38
CA ILE A 432 -5.06 -12.98 19.38
C ILE A 432 -4.49 -13.95 20.41
N VAL A 433 -4.25 -13.45 21.61
CA VAL A 433 -3.76 -14.22 22.78
C VAL A 433 -4.80 -14.12 23.87
N ASP A 434 -5.27 -15.26 24.38
CA ASP A 434 -6.29 -15.36 25.43
C ASP A 434 -7.54 -14.50 25.18
N GLY A 435 -7.96 -14.46 23.91
CA GLY A 435 -9.13 -13.69 23.47
C GLY A 435 -8.92 -12.18 23.39
N HIS A 436 -7.69 -11.70 23.41
CA HIS A 436 -7.35 -10.29 23.25
C HIS A 436 -6.39 -10.07 22.09
N TRP A 437 -6.58 -8.96 21.37
CA TRP A 437 -5.58 -8.49 20.42
C TRP A 437 -4.40 -7.88 21.17
N ILE A 438 -3.22 -8.45 20.98
CA ILE A 438 -1.96 -7.91 21.49
C ILE A 438 -1.07 -7.47 20.31
N ASP A 439 -0.29 -6.43 20.54
CA ASP A 439 0.68 -5.92 19.58
C ASP A 439 2.08 -6.47 19.89
N LEU A 440 2.78 -6.97 18.89
CA LEU A 440 4.08 -7.60 18.99
C LEU A 440 5.01 -7.03 17.92
N ASP A 441 6.03 -6.29 18.33
CA ASP A 441 7.03 -5.75 17.42
C ASP A 441 8.35 -6.54 17.48
N ALA A 442 8.63 -7.27 16.42
CA ALA A 442 9.88 -8.02 16.32
C ALA A 442 11.07 -7.16 15.85
N THR A 443 10.85 -5.91 15.44
CA THR A 443 11.92 -5.00 15.01
C THR A 443 12.64 -4.37 16.21
N LEU A 444 11.91 -4.15 17.31
CA LEU A 444 12.42 -3.52 18.52
C LEU A 444 13.02 -4.53 19.50
N PRO A 445 13.89 -4.09 20.42
CA PRO A 445 14.41 -4.93 21.49
C PRO A 445 13.36 -5.27 22.56
N VAL A 446 12.26 -4.52 22.63
CA VAL A 446 11.10 -4.73 23.51
C VAL A 446 9.89 -5.20 22.70
N ALA A 447 8.91 -5.79 23.37
CA ALA A 447 7.74 -6.34 22.68
C ALA A 447 6.88 -5.27 22.00
N TYR A 448 6.71 -4.12 22.64
CA TYR A 448 5.91 -3.00 22.13
C TYR A 448 6.16 -1.74 22.98
N THR A 449 5.80 -0.56 22.49
CA THR A 449 5.97 0.71 23.20
C THR A 449 4.76 1.63 23.08
N VAL A 450 4.63 2.60 24.00
CA VAL A 450 3.58 3.65 23.91
C VAL A 450 3.77 4.58 22.73
N GLY A 451 4.95 4.58 22.11
CA GLY A 451 5.26 5.38 20.93
C GLY A 451 4.75 4.82 19.61
N HIS A 452 3.87 3.81 19.62
CA HIS A 452 3.22 3.33 18.40
C HIS A 452 1.91 4.07 18.14
N VAL A 453 1.60 4.31 16.88
CA VAL A 453 0.29 4.80 16.41
C VAL A 453 -0.21 3.81 15.36
N LEU A 454 -1.24 3.05 15.69
CA LEU A 454 -1.88 2.12 14.77
C LEU A 454 -2.76 2.89 13.78
N VAL A 455 -2.54 2.68 12.51
CA VAL A 455 -3.28 3.36 11.43
C VAL A 455 -4.14 2.39 10.65
N ASP A 456 -3.59 1.25 10.26
CA ASP A 456 -4.30 0.20 9.51
C ASP A 456 -3.89 -1.20 9.97
N THR A 457 -4.70 -2.20 9.65
CA THR A 457 -4.39 -3.63 9.85
C THR A 457 -4.70 -4.41 8.57
N SER A 458 -3.97 -5.50 8.32
CA SER A 458 -4.23 -6.38 7.17
C SER A 458 -3.93 -7.84 7.50
N SER A 459 -4.79 -8.73 7.05
CA SER A 459 -4.52 -10.18 7.10
C SER A 459 -3.48 -10.62 6.07
N LEU A 460 -3.13 -9.76 5.10
CA LEU A 460 -2.32 -10.07 3.92
C LEU A 460 -2.89 -11.22 3.08
N ALA A 461 -4.20 -11.35 3.02
CA ALA A 461 -4.86 -12.27 2.11
C ALA A 461 -4.63 -11.83 0.64
N ASP A 462 -4.63 -12.78 -0.29
CA ASP A 462 -4.30 -12.50 -1.70
C ASP A 462 -5.39 -11.71 -2.45
N ASP A 463 -6.59 -11.66 -1.90
CA ASP A 463 -7.75 -10.93 -2.41
C ASP A 463 -7.91 -9.51 -1.83
N THR A 464 -7.07 -9.13 -0.86
CA THR A 464 -7.05 -7.78 -0.31
C THR A 464 -5.96 -6.96 -0.99
N GLY A 465 -6.31 -6.03 -1.84
CA GLY A 465 -5.36 -5.08 -2.44
C GLY A 465 -4.83 -4.04 -1.42
N VAL A 466 -4.43 -2.86 -1.90
CA VAL A 466 -4.03 -1.72 -1.03
C VAL A 466 -5.21 -1.06 -0.32
N GLY A 467 -6.44 -1.50 -0.58
CA GLY A 467 -7.65 -0.96 0.05
C GLY A 467 -7.63 -0.98 1.57
N ASP A 468 -6.97 -1.98 2.18
CA ASP A 468 -6.76 -2.08 3.66
C ASP A 468 -5.84 -0.98 4.22
N GLN A 469 -5.46 0.05 3.42
CA GLN A 469 -4.44 1.02 3.78
C GLN A 469 -4.80 2.46 3.42
N TYR A 470 -6.07 2.68 3.23
CA TYR A 470 -6.61 4.01 2.94
C TYR A 470 -6.18 5.05 3.98
N ASN A 471 -6.23 4.70 5.28
CA ASN A 471 -5.85 5.62 6.35
C ASN A 471 -4.36 6.01 6.27
N MET A 472 -3.50 5.04 5.96
CA MET A 472 -2.07 5.34 5.77
C MET A 472 -1.85 6.33 4.62
N LEU A 473 -2.53 6.12 3.48
CA LEU A 473 -2.41 7.02 2.33
C LEU A 473 -2.89 8.44 2.68
N ALA A 474 -3.98 8.56 3.42
CA ALA A 474 -4.52 9.85 3.85
C ALA A 474 -3.60 10.59 4.83
N LEU A 475 -2.80 9.87 5.63
CA LEU A 475 -1.99 10.44 6.71
C LEU A 475 -0.51 10.59 6.38
N ILE A 476 -0.01 9.93 5.33
CA ILE A 476 1.39 10.04 4.91
C ILE A 476 1.73 11.50 4.58
N GLY A 477 2.69 12.10 5.31
CA GLY A 477 3.07 13.51 5.17
C GLY A 477 2.04 14.52 5.73
N ASN A 478 0.88 14.05 6.18
CA ASN A 478 -0.28 14.84 6.59
C ASN A 478 -0.62 14.72 8.08
N MET A 479 0.31 14.29 8.95
CA MET A 479 0.04 14.12 10.37
C MET A 479 0.94 14.99 11.23
N GLU A 480 0.38 15.50 12.33
CA GLU A 480 1.06 16.12 13.47
C GLU A 480 0.75 15.33 14.73
N ILE A 481 1.70 15.28 15.66
CA ILE A 481 1.59 14.52 16.90
C ILE A 481 2.03 15.39 18.08
N ASP A 482 1.10 15.62 19.01
CA ASP A 482 1.40 16.28 20.29
C ASP A 482 1.42 15.23 21.41
N VAL A 483 2.46 15.25 22.20
CA VAL A 483 2.60 14.38 23.40
C VAL A 483 1.90 15.04 24.58
N LEU A 484 0.75 14.55 24.98
CA LEU A 484 -0.03 15.13 26.09
C LEU A 484 0.46 14.63 27.44
N GLU A 485 0.57 13.30 27.59
CA GLU A 485 0.95 12.65 28.84
C GLU A 485 1.65 11.32 28.54
N VAL A 486 2.69 11.03 29.30
CA VAL A 486 3.37 9.72 29.29
C VAL A 486 3.81 9.42 30.72
N ASP A 487 3.57 8.19 31.21
CA ASP A 487 4.02 7.81 32.54
C ASP A 487 5.57 7.75 32.59
N ALA A 488 6.11 8.27 33.67
CA ALA A 488 7.55 8.42 33.91
C ALA A 488 8.20 7.20 34.60
N LYS A 489 7.48 6.06 34.66
CA LYS A 489 7.94 4.91 35.47
C LYS A 489 8.95 4.07 34.72
#